data_ef36a98719fd92c2d940f6d3d0f17300
#
_entry.id   ef36a98719fd92c2d940f6d3d0f17300
#
_cell.length_a   1.000
_cell.length_b   1.000
_cell.length_c   1.000
_cell.angle_alpha   90.00
_cell.angle_beta   90.00
_cell.angle_gamma   90.00
#
_symmetry.space_group_name_H-M   'P 1'
#
loop_
_entity.id
_entity.type
_entity.pdbx_description
1 polymer ?
#
loop_
_entity_poly.entity_id
_entity_poly.type
_entity_poly.pdbx_seq_one_letter_code
_entity_poly.pdbx_strand_id
1 'polypeptide(L)'
;MTTWNQVYDPFGNAWLSTLAASLPVIALLGMIASGKVQAHIAAVLSLVLAFCVAVFLFGMPGDLALRASGYGVALGLFPIGWIILNVIFLYRLTVEKGWFATLQQSVAGITTDRRLQLLLVAFAFGAFFEGAGGFGTPVAVTGAILIGLGFSPLAASGLSLIANTAPVAYGALGAPIQGLASVTGYDPYILGAMIGRQLPFFSIIVPFWLIWVFAGFRGMIKIWPPILVCGGSFAAAQFLISNYVNPWIVDIGASLISMAALVAFLKVWQPKEVWTSPALRGNDPSIGYVNGGRPVSLGAAVPGDLPKVDLGGRTATSREIAMAWVPWIILSVIVAIWGTGWFKSLVNPIFTWKYEVPGLHNVIMKVPPVVAKAHPEAAVFAFTYMSYTGTGVLFAAIISGLIMRFSPWRLVTAYIETIWVLRYSLITIAAMLALGVLTRYAGVDATLGLAFAGTGILYPFFGTLLGWLGVALTGSDTASNVLFGGLQKITSEQLGLSGILMASANSSGGVMGKMIDAQSIVVASTATGYFGQEGKILRFVFWHSIVLACLVGGLVMLQAYVHPFSAMVIHP
;
A
#
# COMPACT_ATOMS: atom_id res chain seq x y z
N MET A 1 -4.15 36.24 11.24
CA MET A 1 -4.45 35.10 12.12
C MET A 1 -3.20 34.83 12.93
N THR A 2 -3.33 34.57 14.22
CA THR A 2 -2.19 34.17 15.08
C THR A 2 -1.72 32.80 14.62
N THR A 3 -0.43 32.68 14.28
CA THR A 3 0.20 31.39 13.96
C THR A 3 0.39 30.58 15.22
N TRP A 4 0.30 29.25 15.11
CA TRP A 4 0.60 28.29 16.18
C TRP A 4 1.84 27.48 15.83
N ASN A 5 2.81 27.46 16.74
CA ASN A 5 4.02 26.69 16.57
C ASN A 5 3.83 25.27 17.09
N GLN A 6 4.24 24.26 16.32
CA GLN A 6 4.23 22.88 16.78
C GLN A 6 5.11 22.71 18.02
N VAL A 7 4.65 21.89 18.95
CA VAL A 7 5.38 21.52 20.16
C VAL A 7 5.80 20.06 20.01
N TYR A 8 7.10 19.77 20.23
CA TYR A 8 7.63 18.42 20.07
C TYR A 8 8.03 17.75 21.38
N ASP A 9 8.16 18.54 22.44
CA ASP A 9 8.42 18.06 23.81
C ASP A 9 7.52 18.80 24.81
N PRO A 10 6.21 18.46 24.84
CA PRO A 10 5.24 19.15 25.69
C PRO A 10 5.49 18.97 27.20
N PHE A 11 6.27 17.97 27.62
CA PHE A 11 6.55 17.69 29.02
C PHE A 11 7.95 18.10 29.46
N GLY A 12 8.79 18.66 28.59
CA GLY A 12 10.21 18.90 28.89
C GLY A 12 10.97 17.59 29.18
N ASN A 13 10.42 16.47 28.75
CA ASN A 13 10.97 15.13 28.92
C ASN A 13 10.66 14.29 27.69
N ALA A 14 11.69 13.98 26.90
CA ALA A 14 11.56 13.28 25.63
C ALA A 14 10.85 11.92 25.75
N TRP A 15 11.07 11.17 26.84
CA TRP A 15 10.42 9.87 27.04
C TRP A 15 8.91 10.01 27.29
N LEU A 16 8.50 10.95 28.15
CA LEU A 16 7.08 11.19 28.42
C LEU A 16 6.37 11.73 27.20
N SER A 17 7.02 12.64 26.47
CA SER A 17 6.48 13.21 25.23
C SER A 17 6.34 12.16 24.14
N THR A 18 7.32 11.26 23.98
CA THR A 18 7.26 10.12 23.06
C THR A 18 6.16 9.13 23.45
N LEU A 19 6.02 8.83 24.75
CA LEU A 19 4.94 7.95 25.23
C LEU A 19 3.56 8.56 24.92
N ALA A 20 3.36 9.85 25.21
CA ALA A 20 2.12 10.56 24.90
C ALA A 20 1.83 10.57 23.40
N ALA A 21 2.85 10.83 22.57
CA ALA A 21 2.74 10.80 21.11
C ALA A 21 2.36 9.41 20.56
N SER A 22 2.80 8.34 21.22
CA SER A 22 2.52 6.96 20.78
C SER A 22 1.11 6.46 21.11
N LEU A 23 0.40 7.11 22.05
CA LEU A 23 -0.90 6.63 22.54
C LEU A 23 -1.94 6.40 21.45
N PRO A 24 -2.18 7.31 20.46
CA PRO A 24 -3.19 7.08 19.43
C PRO A 24 -2.88 5.87 18.57
N VAL A 25 -1.61 5.64 18.26
CA VAL A 25 -1.14 4.54 17.42
C VAL A 25 -1.23 3.21 18.17
N ILE A 26 -0.74 3.18 19.41
CA ILE A 26 -0.82 1.98 20.25
C ILE A 26 -2.29 1.59 20.47
N ALA A 27 -3.16 2.58 20.72
CA ALA A 27 -4.59 2.34 20.88
C ALA A 27 -5.23 1.76 19.61
N LEU A 28 -4.93 2.35 18.44
CA LEU A 28 -5.45 1.87 17.15
C LEU A 28 -5.03 0.43 16.88
N LEU A 29 -3.72 0.19 16.89
CA LEU A 29 -3.16 -1.13 16.59
C LEU A 29 -3.60 -2.16 17.64
N GLY A 30 -3.63 -1.79 18.92
CA GLY A 30 -4.08 -2.65 20.02
C GLY A 30 -5.56 -3.03 19.89
N MET A 31 -6.44 -2.07 19.58
CA MET A 31 -7.88 -2.35 19.36
C MET A 31 -8.09 -3.26 18.14
N ILE A 32 -7.43 -3.00 17.01
CA ILE A 32 -7.53 -3.84 15.81
C ILE A 32 -6.96 -5.25 16.11
N ALA A 33 -5.77 -5.34 16.71
CA ALA A 33 -5.12 -6.61 17.04
C ALA A 33 -5.92 -7.45 18.05
N SER A 34 -6.68 -6.82 18.93
CA SER A 34 -7.53 -7.53 19.90
C SER A 34 -8.61 -8.41 19.21
N GLY A 35 -9.05 -8.02 18.01
CA GLY A 35 -10.13 -8.66 17.27
C GLY A 35 -11.51 -8.48 17.93
N LYS A 36 -11.61 -7.68 19.01
CA LYS A 36 -12.87 -7.44 19.75
C LYS A 36 -13.60 -6.18 19.27
N VAL A 37 -12.86 -5.25 18.67
CA VAL A 37 -13.38 -3.96 18.19
C VAL A 37 -13.36 -3.96 16.67
N GLN A 38 -14.46 -3.53 16.05
CA GLN A 38 -14.54 -3.39 14.59
C GLN A 38 -13.64 -2.25 14.12
N ALA A 39 -13.01 -2.38 12.95
CA ALA A 39 -12.00 -1.45 12.46
C ALA A 39 -12.48 0.01 12.38
N HIS A 40 -13.73 0.25 11.94
CA HIS A 40 -14.27 1.60 11.88
C HIS A 40 -14.47 2.22 13.27
N ILE A 41 -14.82 1.43 14.29
CA ILE A 41 -14.93 1.89 15.67
C ILE A 41 -13.53 2.18 16.23
N ALA A 42 -12.56 1.28 16.01
CA ALA A 42 -11.18 1.49 16.44
C ALA A 42 -10.59 2.75 15.82
N ALA A 43 -10.81 3.00 14.52
CA ALA A 43 -10.34 4.19 13.83
C ALA A 43 -10.93 5.48 14.41
N VAL A 44 -12.25 5.52 14.64
CA VAL A 44 -12.93 6.68 15.23
C VAL A 44 -12.48 6.93 16.67
N LEU A 45 -12.38 5.89 17.50
CA LEU A 45 -11.91 6.04 18.88
C LEU A 45 -10.46 6.51 18.94
N SER A 46 -9.60 6.02 18.06
CA SER A 46 -8.21 6.47 17.97
C SER A 46 -8.09 7.90 17.46
N LEU A 47 -8.94 8.33 16.54
CA LEU A 47 -9.04 9.72 16.12
C LEU A 47 -9.45 10.63 17.29
N VAL A 48 -10.45 10.24 18.09
CA VAL A 48 -10.85 10.98 19.29
C VAL A 48 -9.70 11.06 20.29
N LEU A 49 -8.98 9.96 20.51
CA LEU A 49 -7.81 9.94 21.39
C LEU A 49 -6.69 10.85 20.84
N ALA A 50 -6.42 10.79 19.53
CA ALA A 50 -5.45 11.68 18.88
C ALA A 50 -5.83 13.15 19.02
N PHE A 51 -7.13 13.46 18.92
CA PHE A 51 -7.64 14.81 19.16
C PHE A 51 -7.39 15.26 20.60
N CYS A 52 -7.67 14.40 21.58
CA CYS A 52 -7.37 14.69 22.98
C CYS A 52 -5.88 14.90 23.22
N VAL A 53 -5.01 14.04 22.66
CA VAL A 53 -3.56 14.17 22.75
C VAL A 53 -3.09 15.49 22.12
N ALA A 54 -3.55 15.82 20.92
CA ALA A 54 -3.18 17.04 20.22
C ALA A 54 -3.57 18.30 21.00
N VAL A 55 -4.81 18.35 21.51
CA VAL A 55 -5.33 19.54 22.19
C VAL A 55 -4.82 19.67 23.62
N PHE A 56 -4.92 18.61 24.42
CA PHE A 56 -4.65 18.69 25.87
C PHE A 56 -3.18 18.45 26.24
N LEU A 57 -2.43 17.66 25.43
CA LEU A 57 -1.04 17.36 25.73
C LEU A 57 -0.08 18.18 24.87
N PHE A 58 -0.35 18.35 23.59
CA PHE A 58 0.50 19.12 22.66
C PHE A 58 0.09 20.61 22.56
N GLY A 59 -1.01 21.00 23.18
CA GLY A 59 -1.46 22.40 23.22
C GLY A 59 -1.95 22.96 21.89
N MET A 60 -2.35 22.09 20.95
CA MET A 60 -2.94 22.52 19.68
C MET A 60 -4.32 23.16 19.91
N PRO A 61 -4.61 24.35 19.36
CA PRO A 61 -5.95 24.91 19.44
C PRO A 61 -7.01 23.96 18.89
N GLY A 62 -8.11 23.79 19.61
CA GLY A 62 -9.14 22.79 19.27
C GLY A 62 -9.81 23.05 17.91
N ASP A 63 -9.94 24.30 17.48
CA ASP A 63 -10.44 24.66 16.15
C ASP A 63 -9.46 24.23 15.04
N LEU A 64 -8.15 24.36 15.25
CA LEU A 64 -7.14 23.87 14.32
C LEU A 64 -7.15 22.33 14.25
N ALA A 65 -7.27 21.66 15.39
CA ALA A 65 -7.37 20.20 15.45
C ALA A 65 -8.61 19.68 14.71
N LEU A 66 -9.77 20.36 14.86
CA LEU A 66 -10.99 20.01 14.14
C LEU A 66 -10.85 20.21 12.62
N ARG A 67 -10.25 21.34 12.19
CA ARG A 67 -9.98 21.61 10.77
C ARG A 67 -9.01 20.62 10.18
N ALA A 68 -7.93 20.26 10.89
CA ALA A 68 -6.98 19.23 10.47
C ALA A 68 -7.67 17.87 10.31
N SER A 69 -8.53 17.50 11.27
CA SER A 69 -9.32 16.25 11.19
C SER A 69 -10.27 16.27 9.98
N GLY A 70 -10.98 17.37 9.75
CA GLY A 70 -11.87 17.53 8.59
C GLY A 70 -11.13 17.47 7.25
N TYR A 71 -9.94 18.08 7.19
CA TYR A 71 -9.07 17.99 6.02
C TYR A 71 -8.63 16.55 5.77
N GLY A 72 -8.27 15.82 6.84
CA GLY A 72 -7.92 14.40 6.75
C GLY A 72 -9.08 13.53 6.28
N VAL A 73 -10.34 13.79 6.72
CA VAL A 73 -11.53 13.11 6.20
C VAL A 73 -11.67 13.32 4.68
N ALA A 74 -11.49 14.55 4.20
CA ALA A 74 -11.56 14.84 2.77
C ALA A 74 -10.49 14.07 1.98
N LEU A 75 -9.25 14.03 2.47
CA LEU A 75 -8.17 13.24 1.88
C LEU A 75 -8.43 11.73 1.94
N GLY A 76 -9.13 11.25 2.95
CA GLY A 76 -9.51 9.84 3.07
C GLY A 76 -10.57 9.44 2.05
N LEU A 77 -11.59 10.25 1.85
CA LEU A 77 -12.65 10.00 0.88
C LEU A 77 -12.16 10.19 -0.56
N PHE A 78 -11.35 11.22 -0.81
CA PHE A 78 -10.73 11.55 -2.09
C PHE A 78 -9.23 11.81 -1.90
N PRO A 79 -8.32 11.02 -2.51
CA PRO A 79 -8.55 10.05 -3.59
C PRO A 79 -8.82 8.60 -3.16
N ILE A 80 -8.60 8.24 -1.88
CA ILE A 80 -8.44 6.84 -1.48
C ILE A 80 -9.77 6.08 -1.46
N GLY A 81 -10.76 6.58 -0.76
CA GLY A 81 -12.10 5.97 -0.74
C GLY A 81 -12.69 5.86 -2.15
N TRP A 82 -12.40 6.86 -2.99
CA TRP A 82 -12.82 6.90 -4.39
C TRP A 82 -12.21 5.77 -5.23
N ILE A 83 -10.91 5.45 -5.04
CA ILE A 83 -10.27 4.31 -5.71
C ILE A 83 -10.95 3.01 -5.31
N ILE A 84 -11.10 2.77 -4.00
CA ILE A 84 -11.63 1.52 -3.47
C ILE A 84 -13.07 1.30 -3.94
N LEU A 85 -13.89 2.33 -3.87
CA LEU A 85 -15.28 2.26 -4.34
C LEU A 85 -15.35 1.80 -5.79
N ASN A 86 -14.54 2.39 -6.65
CA ASN A 86 -14.60 2.13 -8.09
C ASN A 86 -13.95 0.80 -8.48
N VAL A 87 -12.90 0.35 -7.79
CA VAL A 87 -12.31 -0.98 -7.99
C VAL A 87 -13.31 -2.08 -7.61
N ILE A 88 -13.96 -1.95 -6.46
CA ILE A 88 -14.95 -2.95 -6.02
C ILE A 88 -16.19 -2.91 -6.91
N PHE A 89 -16.57 -1.75 -7.43
CA PHE A 89 -17.65 -1.67 -8.42
C PHE A 89 -17.30 -2.45 -9.68
N LEU A 90 -16.11 -2.24 -10.28
CA LEU A 90 -15.64 -3.03 -11.42
C LEU A 90 -15.62 -4.53 -11.13
N TYR A 91 -15.07 -4.91 -9.97
CA TYR A 91 -15.01 -6.30 -9.54
C TYR A 91 -16.41 -6.93 -9.48
N ARG A 92 -17.37 -6.27 -8.83
CA ARG A 92 -18.76 -6.77 -8.73
C ARG A 92 -19.41 -6.96 -10.08
N LEU A 93 -19.21 -6.04 -11.03
CA LEU A 93 -19.72 -6.21 -12.39
C LEU A 93 -19.15 -7.46 -13.07
N THR A 94 -17.84 -7.71 -12.94
CA THR A 94 -17.20 -8.89 -13.52
C THR A 94 -17.69 -10.19 -12.89
N VAL A 95 -17.95 -10.18 -11.57
CA VAL A 95 -18.52 -11.34 -10.85
C VAL A 95 -19.96 -11.58 -11.25
N GLU A 96 -20.80 -10.54 -11.26
CA GLU A 96 -22.22 -10.65 -11.65
C GLU A 96 -22.40 -11.19 -13.07
N LYS A 97 -21.47 -10.83 -13.97
CA LYS A 97 -21.48 -11.32 -15.36
C LYS A 97 -20.90 -12.73 -15.52
N GLY A 98 -20.26 -13.28 -14.50
CA GLY A 98 -19.56 -14.56 -14.57
C GLY A 98 -18.18 -14.52 -15.23
N TRP A 99 -17.74 -13.35 -15.71
CA TRP A 99 -16.46 -13.20 -16.37
C TRP A 99 -15.28 -13.40 -15.40
N PHE A 100 -15.50 -13.10 -14.12
CA PHE A 100 -14.49 -13.33 -13.11
C PHE A 100 -14.17 -14.83 -12.92
N ALA A 101 -15.19 -15.70 -12.98
CA ALA A 101 -14.98 -17.15 -12.94
C ALA A 101 -14.18 -17.65 -14.15
N THR A 102 -14.45 -17.09 -15.35
CA THR A 102 -13.69 -17.39 -16.57
C THR A 102 -12.23 -16.92 -16.46
N LEU A 103 -12.00 -15.73 -15.84
CA LEU A 103 -10.65 -15.22 -15.57
C LEU A 103 -9.87 -16.20 -14.66
N GLN A 104 -10.52 -16.71 -13.61
CA GLN A 104 -9.92 -17.70 -12.72
C GLN A 104 -9.45 -18.95 -13.47
N GLN A 105 -10.29 -19.47 -14.36
CA GLN A 105 -9.94 -20.61 -15.21
C GLN A 105 -8.75 -20.29 -16.13
N SER A 106 -8.67 -19.07 -16.68
CA SER A 106 -7.57 -18.68 -17.57
C SER A 106 -6.22 -18.61 -16.84
N VAL A 107 -6.20 -18.08 -15.61
CA VAL A 107 -4.98 -18.05 -14.79
C VAL A 107 -4.61 -19.45 -14.30
N ALA A 108 -5.62 -20.28 -13.98
CA ALA A 108 -5.43 -21.69 -13.69
C ALA A 108 -4.86 -22.46 -14.92
N GLY A 109 -5.16 -21.99 -16.13
CA GLY A 109 -4.64 -22.55 -17.38
C GLY A 109 -3.16 -22.25 -17.64
N ILE A 110 -2.59 -21.16 -17.09
CA ILE A 110 -1.15 -20.87 -17.15
C ILE A 110 -0.40 -21.87 -16.27
N THR A 111 -0.91 -22.11 -15.09
CA THR A 111 -0.42 -23.09 -14.14
C THR A 111 -1.54 -23.46 -13.17
N THR A 112 -1.59 -24.74 -12.82
CA THR A 112 -2.52 -25.23 -11.79
C THR A 112 -1.92 -25.18 -10.38
N ASP A 113 -0.64 -24.85 -10.26
CA ASP A 113 0.05 -24.74 -8.97
C ASP A 113 -0.24 -23.39 -8.31
N ARG A 114 -0.84 -23.41 -7.14
CA ARG A 114 -1.23 -22.22 -6.38
C ARG A 114 -0.07 -21.32 -5.98
N ARG A 115 1.12 -21.89 -5.79
CA ARG A 115 2.33 -21.13 -5.47
C ARG A 115 2.77 -20.28 -6.67
N LEU A 116 2.66 -20.84 -7.87
CA LEU A 116 2.96 -20.13 -9.12
C LEU A 116 1.89 -19.08 -9.46
N GLN A 117 0.61 -19.39 -9.20
CA GLN A 117 -0.47 -18.41 -9.32
C GLN A 117 -0.26 -17.24 -8.37
N LEU A 118 0.19 -17.48 -7.14
CA LEU A 118 0.50 -16.44 -6.16
C LEU A 118 1.63 -15.53 -6.64
N LEU A 119 2.72 -16.08 -7.19
CA LEU A 119 3.80 -15.30 -7.78
C LEU A 119 3.33 -14.42 -8.94
N LEU A 120 2.54 -14.99 -9.84
CA LEU A 120 2.07 -14.28 -11.02
C LEU A 120 1.10 -13.16 -10.64
N VAL A 121 0.11 -13.45 -9.78
CA VAL A 121 -0.98 -12.52 -9.45
C VAL A 121 -0.57 -11.54 -8.35
N ALA A 122 -0.15 -12.04 -7.18
CA ALA A 122 0.10 -11.15 -6.07
C ALA A 122 1.39 -10.35 -6.24
N PHE A 123 2.48 -10.98 -6.68
CA PHE A 123 3.75 -10.29 -6.82
C PHE A 123 3.85 -9.55 -8.16
N ALA A 124 3.91 -10.24 -9.29
CA ALA A 124 4.24 -9.58 -10.56
C ALA A 124 3.09 -8.67 -11.07
N PHE A 125 1.85 -9.16 -11.07
CA PHE A 125 0.70 -8.35 -11.50
C PHE A 125 0.34 -7.26 -10.46
N GLY A 126 0.49 -7.57 -9.16
CA GLY A 126 0.35 -6.59 -8.08
C GLY A 126 1.31 -5.41 -8.24
N ALA A 127 2.58 -5.68 -8.56
CA ALA A 127 3.58 -4.66 -8.78
C ALA A 127 3.26 -3.75 -9.98
N PHE A 128 2.65 -4.30 -11.04
CA PHE A 128 2.16 -3.49 -12.16
C PHE A 128 1.13 -2.45 -11.68
N PHE A 129 0.15 -2.87 -10.87
CA PHE A 129 -0.86 -1.95 -10.34
C PHE A 129 -0.29 -0.95 -9.34
N GLU A 130 0.73 -1.33 -8.57
CA GLU A 130 1.40 -0.38 -7.68
C GLU A 130 2.09 0.71 -8.50
N GLY A 131 2.86 0.33 -9.52
CA GLY A 131 3.53 1.27 -10.40
C GLY A 131 2.57 2.21 -11.14
N ALA A 132 1.47 1.67 -11.66
CA ALA A 132 0.51 2.42 -12.45
C ALA A 132 -0.40 3.32 -11.61
N GLY A 133 -0.85 2.88 -10.43
CA GLY A 133 -1.87 3.56 -9.65
C GLY A 133 -1.54 3.80 -8.18
N GLY A 134 -0.79 2.92 -7.53
CA GLY A 134 -0.51 3.00 -6.10
C GLY A 134 -1.77 2.97 -5.23
N PHE A 135 -1.69 3.58 -4.06
CA PHE A 135 -2.83 3.91 -3.18
C PHE A 135 -3.79 2.75 -2.85
N GLY A 136 -3.26 1.54 -2.64
CA GLY A 136 -4.06 0.37 -2.27
C GLY A 136 -4.71 -0.37 -3.44
N THR A 137 -4.65 0.15 -4.67
CA THR A 137 -5.15 -0.53 -5.88
C THR A 137 -4.58 -1.94 -6.04
N PRO A 138 -3.26 -2.18 -5.85
CA PRO A 138 -2.68 -3.51 -5.99
C PRO A 138 -3.32 -4.53 -5.07
N VAL A 139 -3.41 -4.18 -3.78
CA VAL A 139 -3.95 -5.07 -2.74
C VAL A 139 -5.42 -5.40 -2.99
N ALA A 140 -6.22 -4.40 -3.43
CA ALA A 140 -7.62 -4.60 -3.77
C ALA A 140 -7.77 -5.58 -4.95
N VAL A 141 -7.02 -5.35 -6.03
CA VAL A 141 -7.11 -6.17 -7.25
C VAL A 141 -6.57 -7.58 -7.01
N THR A 142 -5.37 -7.70 -6.44
CA THR A 142 -4.74 -9.01 -6.21
C THR A 142 -5.50 -9.83 -5.18
N GLY A 143 -5.96 -9.19 -4.10
CA GLY A 143 -6.80 -9.84 -3.09
C GLY A 143 -8.08 -10.42 -3.69
N ALA A 144 -8.79 -9.64 -4.53
CA ALA A 144 -9.98 -10.09 -5.22
C ALA A 144 -9.71 -11.28 -6.17
N ILE A 145 -8.61 -11.21 -6.95
CA ILE A 145 -8.22 -12.31 -7.86
C ILE A 145 -7.84 -13.57 -7.06
N LEU A 146 -7.08 -13.43 -5.96
CA LEU A 146 -6.70 -14.58 -5.12
C LEU A 146 -7.91 -15.27 -4.49
N ILE A 147 -8.91 -14.51 -4.00
CA ILE A 147 -10.19 -15.07 -3.57
C ILE A 147 -10.82 -15.90 -4.67
N GLY A 148 -10.88 -15.31 -5.84
CA GLY A 148 -11.42 -15.97 -7.00
C GLY A 148 -10.66 -17.24 -7.39
N LEU A 149 -9.37 -17.31 -7.18
CA LEU A 149 -8.55 -18.50 -7.34
C LEU A 149 -8.72 -19.52 -6.20
N GLY A 150 -9.56 -19.25 -5.21
CA GLY A 150 -9.86 -20.16 -4.08
C GLY A 150 -8.88 -20.07 -2.91
N PHE A 151 -8.15 -18.97 -2.78
CA PHE A 151 -7.40 -18.68 -1.55
C PHE A 151 -8.37 -18.28 -0.44
N SER A 152 -8.03 -18.60 0.81
CA SER A 152 -8.83 -18.15 1.94
C SER A 152 -8.75 -16.62 2.08
N PRO A 153 -9.76 -15.95 2.63
CA PRO A 153 -9.76 -14.50 2.80
C PRO A 153 -8.54 -13.97 3.57
N LEU A 154 -8.12 -14.66 4.63
CA LEU A 154 -6.94 -14.30 5.40
C LEU A 154 -5.66 -14.43 4.56
N ALA A 155 -5.49 -15.55 3.84
CA ALA A 155 -4.33 -15.75 2.99
C ALA A 155 -4.29 -14.74 1.83
N ALA A 156 -5.42 -14.54 1.14
CA ALA A 156 -5.53 -13.57 0.06
C ALA A 156 -5.18 -12.15 0.53
N SER A 157 -5.70 -11.72 1.68
CA SER A 157 -5.40 -10.41 2.27
C SER A 157 -3.93 -10.28 2.67
N GLY A 158 -3.43 -11.21 3.49
CA GLY A 158 -2.08 -11.11 4.04
C GLY A 158 -1.00 -11.29 2.97
N LEU A 159 -1.17 -12.23 2.03
CA LEU A 159 -0.21 -12.47 0.96
C LEU A 159 -0.17 -11.32 -0.06
N SER A 160 -1.32 -10.68 -0.36
CA SER A 160 -1.34 -9.46 -1.18
C SER A 160 -0.61 -8.30 -0.53
N LEU A 161 -0.75 -8.13 0.80
CA LEU A 161 -0.02 -7.12 1.56
C LEU A 161 1.48 -7.38 1.56
N ILE A 162 1.92 -8.63 1.78
CA ILE A 162 3.34 -9.01 1.74
C ILE A 162 3.92 -8.78 0.33
N ALA A 163 3.22 -9.22 -0.70
CA ALA A 163 3.70 -9.10 -2.08
C ALA A 163 3.83 -7.63 -2.51
N ASN A 164 2.96 -6.75 -2.01
CA ASN A 164 2.93 -5.34 -2.38
C ASN A 164 4.14 -4.54 -1.86
N THR A 165 4.94 -5.06 -0.93
CA THR A 165 6.05 -4.31 -0.35
C THR A 165 7.20 -4.04 -1.31
N ALA A 166 7.44 -4.90 -2.28
CA ALA A 166 8.55 -4.75 -3.21
C ALA A 166 8.45 -3.51 -4.12
N PRO A 167 7.26 -3.15 -4.67
CA PRO A 167 7.12 -2.04 -5.60
C PRO A 167 6.82 -0.67 -4.95
N VAL A 168 6.35 -0.59 -3.70
CA VAL A 168 5.74 0.62 -3.11
C VAL A 168 6.57 1.90 -3.24
N ALA A 169 7.90 1.84 -3.16
CA ALA A 169 8.76 3.03 -3.26
C ALA A 169 8.70 3.74 -4.62
N TYR A 170 8.39 2.98 -5.68
CA TYR A 170 8.20 3.51 -7.04
C TYR A 170 6.72 3.56 -7.45
N GLY A 171 5.83 3.32 -6.50
CA GLY A 171 4.38 3.29 -6.73
C GLY A 171 3.84 4.61 -7.26
N ALA A 172 2.67 4.56 -7.90
CA ALA A 172 2.01 5.72 -8.51
C ALA A 172 2.99 6.60 -9.33
N LEU A 173 3.75 5.96 -10.23
CA LEU A 173 4.76 6.62 -11.08
C LEU A 173 5.77 7.44 -10.25
N GLY A 174 6.36 6.82 -9.22
CA GLY A 174 7.42 7.42 -8.41
C GLY A 174 6.99 8.57 -7.52
N ALA A 175 5.69 8.68 -7.19
CA ALA A 175 5.20 9.72 -6.28
C ALA A 175 5.94 9.76 -4.92
N PRO A 176 6.33 8.64 -4.29
CA PRO A 176 7.12 8.66 -3.07
C PRO A 176 8.48 9.34 -3.23
N ILE A 177 9.16 9.11 -4.37
CA ILE A 177 10.46 9.72 -4.67
C ILE A 177 10.31 11.23 -4.89
N GLN A 178 9.25 11.66 -5.57
CA GLN A 178 8.97 13.10 -5.74
C GLN A 178 8.70 13.78 -4.40
N GLY A 179 7.92 13.12 -3.51
CA GLY A 179 7.69 13.60 -2.16
C GLY A 179 8.99 13.77 -1.38
N LEU A 180 9.87 12.76 -1.44
CA LEU A 180 11.18 12.79 -0.80
C LEU A 180 12.07 13.91 -1.36
N ALA A 181 12.15 14.06 -2.67
CA ALA A 181 12.92 15.11 -3.34
C ALA A 181 12.44 16.51 -2.94
N SER A 182 11.13 16.72 -2.80
CA SER A 182 10.55 18.02 -2.47
C SER A 182 10.96 18.55 -1.09
N VAL A 183 11.25 17.66 -0.12
CA VAL A 183 11.59 18.04 1.27
C VAL A 183 13.10 17.97 1.54
N THR A 184 13.84 17.16 0.76
CA THR A 184 15.28 17.00 0.93
C THR A 184 16.10 17.93 0.02
N GLY A 185 15.50 18.34 -1.11
CA GLY A 185 16.19 19.10 -2.16
C GLY A 185 17.18 18.27 -2.98
N TYR A 186 17.23 16.95 -2.82
CA TYR A 186 18.03 16.06 -3.65
C TYR A 186 17.36 15.78 -4.99
N ASP A 187 18.15 15.51 -6.01
CA ASP A 187 17.66 15.10 -7.33
C ASP A 187 16.86 13.80 -7.21
N PRO A 188 15.62 13.76 -7.70
CA PRO A 188 14.79 12.56 -7.67
C PRO A 188 15.39 11.36 -8.42
N TYR A 189 16.22 11.60 -9.45
CA TYR A 189 16.93 10.51 -10.14
C TYR A 189 17.99 9.87 -9.23
N ILE A 190 18.71 10.68 -8.44
CA ILE A 190 19.71 10.19 -7.47
C ILE A 190 19.03 9.41 -6.35
N LEU A 191 17.91 9.92 -5.81
CA LEU A 191 17.13 9.24 -4.79
C LEU A 191 16.56 7.92 -5.32
N GLY A 192 15.97 7.95 -6.51
CA GLY A 192 15.46 6.75 -7.17
C GLY A 192 16.54 5.70 -7.41
N ALA A 193 17.73 6.13 -7.88
CA ALA A 193 18.86 5.23 -8.07
C ALA A 193 19.38 4.64 -6.76
N MET A 194 19.41 5.42 -5.66
CA MET A 194 19.84 4.92 -4.35
C MET A 194 18.84 3.92 -3.78
N ILE A 195 17.53 4.18 -3.87
CA ILE A 195 16.47 3.23 -3.53
C ILE A 195 16.62 1.95 -4.37
N GLY A 196 16.93 2.08 -5.67
CA GLY A 196 17.22 0.98 -6.58
C GLY A 196 18.51 0.22 -6.31
N ARG A 197 19.31 0.64 -5.32
CA ARG A 197 20.45 -0.10 -4.77
C ARG A 197 20.15 -0.73 -3.41
N GLN A 198 18.97 -0.50 -2.87
CA GLN A 198 18.48 -1.07 -1.61
C GLN A 198 17.42 -2.15 -1.86
N LEU A 199 16.36 -1.83 -2.59
CA LEU A 199 15.19 -2.69 -2.74
C LEU A 199 15.38 -3.95 -3.61
N PRO A 200 16.25 -4.04 -4.63
CA PRO A 200 16.40 -5.26 -5.43
C PRO A 200 16.72 -6.51 -4.61
N PHE A 201 17.45 -6.39 -3.50
CA PHE A 201 17.68 -7.51 -2.57
C PHE A 201 16.35 -8.05 -2.02
N PHE A 202 15.45 -7.15 -1.66
CA PHE A 202 14.14 -7.50 -1.11
C PHE A 202 13.18 -7.96 -2.21
N SER A 203 13.32 -7.44 -3.42
CA SER A 203 12.56 -7.91 -4.59
C SER A 203 12.88 -9.36 -4.96
N ILE A 204 14.07 -9.86 -4.60
CA ILE A 204 14.40 -11.29 -4.66
C ILE A 204 13.84 -12.02 -3.45
N ILE A 205 14.02 -11.48 -2.24
CA ILE A 205 13.64 -12.13 -0.98
C ILE A 205 12.12 -12.27 -0.87
N VAL A 206 11.36 -11.23 -1.21
CA VAL A 206 9.90 -11.19 -1.03
C VAL A 206 9.15 -12.32 -1.75
N PRO A 207 9.45 -12.70 -3.00
CA PRO A 207 8.84 -13.87 -3.63
C PRO A 207 9.13 -15.19 -2.90
N PHE A 208 10.36 -15.39 -2.40
CA PHE A 208 10.68 -16.54 -1.56
C PHE A 208 9.93 -16.51 -0.24
N TRP A 209 9.91 -15.34 0.41
CA TRP A 209 9.17 -15.11 1.65
C TRP A 209 7.67 -15.38 1.48
N LEU A 210 7.09 -14.89 0.40
CA LEU A 210 5.68 -15.06 0.05
C LEU A 210 5.30 -16.54 -0.06
N ILE A 211 6.12 -17.31 -0.80
CA ILE A 211 5.87 -18.75 -0.95
C ILE A 211 6.18 -19.52 0.34
N TRP A 212 7.18 -19.10 1.09
CA TRP A 212 7.45 -19.71 2.40
C TRP A 212 6.27 -19.51 3.37
N VAL A 213 5.72 -18.31 3.47
CA VAL A 213 4.54 -18.03 4.30
C VAL A 213 3.32 -18.86 3.86
N PHE A 214 3.13 -19.00 2.55
CA PHE A 214 1.99 -19.73 1.98
C PHE A 214 2.15 -21.26 2.06
N ALA A 215 3.30 -21.79 1.67
CA ALA A 215 3.51 -23.22 1.41
C ALA A 215 4.50 -23.88 2.37
N GLY A 216 5.05 -23.11 3.33
CA GLY A 216 6.12 -23.57 4.19
C GLY A 216 7.46 -23.72 3.45
N PHE A 217 8.55 -23.97 4.21
CA PHE A 217 9.90 -24.03 3.66
C PHE A 217 10.08 -25.12 2.59
N ARG A 218 9.53 -26.33 2.85
CA ARG A 218 9.61 -27.45 1.88
C ARG A 218 8.85 -27.15 0.59
N GLY A 219 7.67 -26.50 0.68
CA GLY A 219 6.88 -26.11 -0.47
C GLY A 219 7.58 -25.03 -1.32
N MET A 220 8.29 -24.12 -0.67
CA MET A 220 9.11 -23.09 -1.32
C MET A 220 10.29 -23.69 -2.07
N ILE A 221 11.08 -24.56 -1.43
CA ILE A 221 12.26 -25.19 -2.06
C ILE A 221 11.87 -26.02 -3.30
N LYS A 222 10.70 -26.66 -3.31
CA LYS A 222 10.25 -27.45 -4.47
C LYS A 222 10.04 -26.63 -5.74
N ILE A 223 9.83 -25.31 -5.62
CA ILE A 223 9.61 -24.40 -6.76
C ILE A 223 10.58 -23.20 -6.74
N TRP A 224 11.80 -23.37 -6.19
CA TRP A 224 12.78 -22.28 -6.12
C TRP A 224 13.15 -21.68 -7.49
N PRO A 225 13.24 -22.44 -8.62
CA PRO A 225 13.64 -21.84 -9.88
C PRO A 225 12.65 -20.79 -10.40
N PRO A 226 11.33 -21.04 -10.51
CA PRO A 226 10.39 -19.99 -10.91
C PRO A 226 10.29 -18.83 -9.91
N ILE A 227 10.51 -19.05 -8.59
CA ILE A 227 10.59 -17.96 -7.61
C ILE A 227 11.78 -17.07 -7.94
N LEU A 228 12.94 -17.65 -8.21
CA LEU A 228 14.14 -16.91 -8.57
C LEU A 228 13.98 -16.18 -9.92
N VAL A 229 13.36 -16.80 -10.91
CA VAL A 229 13.09 -16.15 -12.21
C VAL A 229 12.18 -14.94 -11.99
N CYS A 230 11.10 -15.08 -11.24
CA CYS A 230 10.16 -13.99 -10.96
C CYS A 230 10.82 -12.85 -10.18
N GLY A 231 11.38 -13.12 -9.03
CA GLY A 231 12.03 -12.11 -8.18
C GLY A 231 13.31 -11.56 -8.78
N GLY A 232 14.13 -12.41 -9.38
CA GLY A 232 15.42 -12.04 -9.98
C GLY A 232 15.25 -11.13 -11.21
N SER A 233 14.31 -11.46 -12.11
CA SER A 233 14.02 -10.60 -13.26
C SER A 233 13.41 -9.26 -12.85
N PHE A 234 12.53 -9.25 -11.84
CA PHE A 234 12.00 -8.01 -11.27
C PHE A 234 13.13 -7.17 -10.65
N ALA A 235 13.96 -7.74 -9.81
CA ALA A 235 15.06 -7.06 -9.14
C ALA A 235 16.10 -6.50 -10.13
N ALA A 236 16.46 -7.27 -11.15
CA ALA A 236 17.37 -6.83 -12.20
C ALA A 236 16.78 -5.65 -12.99
N ALA A 237 15.52 -5.75 -13.39
CA ALA A 237 14.82 -4.67 -14.10
C ALA A 237 14.65 -3.43 -13.20
N GLN A 238 14.28 -3.61 -11.92
CA GLN A 238 14.17 -2.54 -10.93
C GLN A 238 15.49 -1.78 -10.79
N PHE A 239 16.61 -2.50 -10.63
CA PHE A 239 17.95 -1.90 -10.57
C PHE A 239 18.31 -1.17 -11.86
N LEU A 240 18.17 -1.81 -13.02
CA LEU A 240 18.56 -1.23 -14.30
C LEU A 240 17.72 0.00 -14.65
N ILE A 241 16.41 -0.08 -14.48
CA ILE A 241 15.52 1.04 -14.84
C ILE A 241 15.73 2.21 -13.88
N SER A 242 15.85 1.98 -12.57
CA SER A 242 16.04 3.05 -11.59
C SER A 242 17.38 3.76 -11.70
N ASN A 243 18.45 3.04 -12.06
CA ASN A 243 19.81 3.62 -12.13
C ASN A 243 20.16 4.20 -13.51
N TYR A 244 19.55 3.70 -14.60
CA TYR A 244 20.03 4.04 -15.95
C TYR A 244 18.92 4.56 -16.88
N VAL A 245 17.64 4.48 -16.49
CA VAL A 245 16.54 4.91 -17.36
C VAL A 245 15.72 6.01 -16.71
N ASN A 246 14.82 5.65 -15.78
CA ASN A 246 13.89 6.61 -15.21
C ASN A 246 13.20 6.03 -13.97
N PRO A 247 13.21 6.72 -12.80
CA PRO A 247 12.57 6.23 -11.59
C PRO A 247 11.02 6.13 -11.68
N TRP A 248 10.39 6.84 -12.62
CA TRP A 248 8.93 6.91 -12.73
C TRP A 248 8.29 5.65 -13.32
N ILE A 249 9.03 4.88 -14.09
CA ILE A 249 8.51 3.70 -14.80
C ILE A 249 9.07 2.38 -14.26
N VAL A 250 9.78 2.43 -13.13
CA VAL A 250 10.48 1.26 -12.57
C VAL A 250 9.53 0.09 -12.35
N ASP A 251 8.43 0.29 -11.63
CA ASP A 251 7.52 -0.80 -11.28
C ASP A 251 6.78 -1.34 -12.51
N ILE A 252 6.33 -0.46 -13.40
CA ILE A 252 5.65 -0.89 -14.63
C ILE A 252 6.60 -1.75 -15.46
N GLY A 253 7.83 -1.27 -15.69
CA GLY A 253 8.82 -2.00 -16.48
C GLY A 253 9.25 -3.31 -15.83
N ALA A 254 9.59 -3.26 -14.54
CA ALA A 254 10.05 -4.43 -13.80
C ALA A 254 8.95 -5.51 -13.67
N SER A 255 7.70 -5.12 -13.44
CA SER A 255 6.58 -6.06 -13.35
C SER A 255 6.28 -6.73 -14.68
N LEU A 256 6.26 -5.99 -15.80
CA LEU A 256 6.03 -6.55 -17.12
C LEU A 256 7.14 -7.53 -17.52
N ILE A 257 8.41 -7.17 -17.23
CA ILE A 257 9.56 -8.05 -17.48
C ILE A 257 9.46 -9.31 -16.61
N SER A 258 9.10 -9.18 -15.33
CA SER A 258 8.95 -10.30 -14.41
C SER A 258 7.82 -11.25 -14.83
N MET A 259 6.65 -10.70 -15.21
CA MET A 259 5.54 -11.51 -15.72
C MET A 259 5.93 -12.27 -16.99
N ALA A 260 6.55 -11.58 -17.95
CA ALA A 260 6.96 -12.20 -19.22
C ALA A 260 8.02 -13.28 -18.98
N ALA A 261 9.01 -13.03 -18.12
CA ALA A 261 10.05 -13.98 -17.76
C ALA A 261 9.47 -15.24 -17.09
N LEU A 262 8.56 -15.04 -16.11
CA LEU A 262 7.91 -16.16 -15.42
C LEU A 262 7.05 -17.00 -16.38
N VAL A 263 6.20 -16.37 -17.20
CA VAL A 263 5.35 -17.07 -18.15
C VAL A 263 6.19 -17.83 -19.20
N ALA A 264 7.27 -17.21 -19.71
CA ALA A 264 8.19 -17.87 -20.64
C ALA A 264 8.89 -19.07 -19.98
N PHE A 265 9.35 -18.91 -18.73
CA PHE A 265 10.00 -19.98 -17.98
C PHE A 265 9.07 -21.17 -17.72
N LEU A 266 7.81 -20.90 -17.38
CA LEU A 266 6.80 -21.95 -17.14
C LEU A 266 6.42 -22.75 -18.39
N LYS A 267 6.79 -22.33 -19.59
CA LYS A 267 6.63 -23.13 -20.82
C LYS A 267 7.66 -24.28 -20.90
N VAL A 268 8.84 -24.10 -20.28
CA VAL A 268 9.93 -25.07 -20.32
C VAL A 268 10.12 -25.81 -18.99
N TRP A 269 9.61 -25.28 -17.90
CA TRP A 269 9.73 -25.83 -16.57
C TRP A 269 8.35 -26.04 -15.93
N GLN A 270 8.14 -27.22 -15.34
CA GLN A 270 6.93 -27.57 -14.63
C GLN A 270 7.26 -28.16 -13.27
N PRO A 271 6.48 -27.87 -12.21
CA PRO A 271 6.70 -28.45 -10.90
C PRO A 271 6.44 -29.96 -10.92
N LYS A 272 7.31 -30.75 -10.27
CA LYS A 272 7.13 -32.21 -10.13
C LYS A 272 5.87 -32.58 -9.34
N GLU A 273 5.49 -31.72 -8.38
CA GLU A 273 4.27 -31.86 -7.59
C GLU A 273 3.47 -30.57 -7.72
N VAL A 274 2.27 -30.69 -8.22
CA VAL A 274 1.33 -29.57 -8.34
C VAL A 274 0.60 -29.37 -7.02
N TRP A 275 0.72 -28.18 -6.46
CA TRP A 275 0.01 -27.76 -5.25
C TRP A 275 -1.36 -27.19 -5.62
N THR A 276 -2.36 -28.05 -5.65
CA THR A 276 -3.75 -27.59 -5.65
C THR A 276 -4.10 -27.16 -4.22
N SER A 277 -4.75 -26.03 -4.05
CA SER A 277 -5.08 -25.49 -2.74
C SER A 277 -5.74 -26.56 -1.86
N PRO A 278 -5.28 -26.79 -0.61
CA PRO A 278 -6.00 -27.62 0.36
C PRO A 278 -7.40 -27.09 0.66
N ALA A 279 -7.66 -25.78 0.45
CA ALA A 279 -9.01 -25.20 0.52
C ALA A 279 -9.99 -25.87 -0.45
N LEU A 280 -9.52 -26.36 -1.59
CA LEU A 280 -10.30 -27.19 -2.50
C LEU A 280 -10.40 -28.65 -2.06
N ARG A 281 -9.53 -29.11 -1.14
CA ARG A 281 -9.52 -30.47 -0.59
C ARG A 281 -10.23 -30.58 0.76
N GLY A 282 -10.74 -29.47 1.34
CA GLY A 282 -11.56 -29.49 2.55
C GLY A 282 -10.85 -29.72 3.88
N ASN A 283 -9.50 -29.86 3.93
CA ASN A 283 -8.81 -30.42 5.09
C ASN A 283 -7.57 -29.66 5.57
N ASP A 284 -7.39 -28.37 5.29
CA ASP A 284 -6.23 -27.63 5.82
C ASP A 284 -6.63 -26.64 6.93
N PRO A 285 -6.27 -26.91 8.20
CA PRO A 285 -6.55 -26.01 9.32
C PRO A 285 -5.71 -24.70 9.26
N SER A 286 -4.62 -24.64 8.48
CA SER A 286 -3.75 -23.47 8.38
C SER A 286 -4.30 -22.39 7.45
N ILE A 287 -5.28 -22.68 6.62
CA ILE A 287 -5.87 -21.78 5.63
C ILE A 287 -7.27 -21.28 6.10
N GLY A 288 -7.48 -21.16 7.40
CA GLY A 288 -8.56 -20.35 7.96
C GLY A 288 -9.99 -20.77 7.58
N TYR A 289 -10.35 -22.05 7.69
CA TYR A 289 -11.76 -22.41 7.85
C TYR A 289 -12.20 -22.07 9.28
N VAL A 290 -13.03 -21.07 9.41
CA VAL A 290 -13.73 -20.80 10.64
C VAL A 290 -14.91 -21.78 10.72
N ASN A 291 -14.85 -22.69 11.71
CA ASN A 291 -15.91 -23.61 12.09
C ASN A 291 -16.43 -24.62 11.03
N GLY A 292 -15.86 -25.80 11.04
CA GLY A 292 -16.55 -27.01 10.57
C GLY A 292 -16.57 -27.25 9.06
N GLY A 293 -15.54 -26.87 8.32
CA GLY A 293 -15.33 -27.35 6.93
C GLY A 293 -16.28 -26.79 5.88
N ARG A 294 -17.03 -25.74 6.18
CA ARG A 294 -17.79 -24.99 5.17
C ARG A 294 -16.95 -23.85 4.64
N PRO A 295 -16.84 -23.65 3.31
CA PRO A 295 -16.27 -22.41 2.78
C PRO A 295 -17.04 -21.25 3.43
N VAL A 296 -16.30 -20.28 4.01
CA VAL A 296 -16.93 -19.02 4.43
C VAL A 296 -17.56 -18.46 3.15
N SER A 297 -18.88 -18.51 3.10
CA SER A 297 -19.59 -17.86 2.01
C SER A 297 -19.16 -16.40 2.03
N LEU A 298 -18.83 -15.83 0.87
CA LEU A 298 -18.65 -14.37 0.67
C LEU A 298 -19.89 -13.58 1.15
N GLY A 299 -20.85 -14.27 1.74
CA GLY A 299 -22.18 -13.85 2.08
C GLY A 299 -22.34 -12.86 3.19
N ALA A 300 -21.29 -12.44 3.89
CA ALA A 300 -21.45 -11.38 4.90
C ALA A 300 -21.05 -9.98 4.39
N ALA A 301 -20.42 -9.89 3.22
CA ALA A 301 -19.87 -8.63 2.75
C ALA A 301 -20.33 -8.21 1.36
N VAL A 302 -20.92 -9.10 0.63
CA VAL A 302 -21.62 -8.78 -0.61
C VAL A 302 -23.07 -9.13 -0.39
N PRO A 303 -23.99 -8.16 -0.22
CA PRO A 303 -25.41 -8.44 -0.07
C PRO A 303 -25.92 -9.17 -1.32
N GLY A 304 -26.43 -10.37 -1.08
CA GLY A 304 -26.85 -11.29 -2.11
C GLY A 304 -25.78 -12.35 -2.37
N ASP A 305 -26.17 -13.63 -2.23
CA ASP A 305 -25.38 -14.76 -2.72
C ASP A 305 -24.97 -14.47 -4.15
N LEU A 306 -23.70 -14.09 -4.34
CA LEU A 306 -23.17 -14.01 -5.69
C LEU A 306 -23.26 -15.43 -6.26
N PRO A 307 -23.96 -15.64 -7.37
CA PRO A 307 -24.15 -16.96 -7.91
C PRO A 307 -22.76 -17.55 -8.15
N LYS A 308 -22.46 -18.69 -7.50
CA LYS A 308 -21.39 -19.56 -7.94
C LYS A 308 -21.74 -19.93 -9.36
N VAL A 309 -21.11 -19.28 -10.34
CA VAL A 309 -21.24 -19.69 -11.72
C VAL A 309 -20.48 -21.01 -11.82
N ASP A 310 -21.20 -22.08 -11.54
CA ASP A 310 -20.76 -23.43 -11.87
C ASP A 310 -20.85 -23.53 -13.41
N LEU A 311 -19.70 -23.47 -14.06
CA LEU A 311 -19.60 -23.67 -15.50
C LEU A 311 -19.79 -25.15 -15.87
N GLY A 312 -20.31 -25.97 -14.94
CA GLY A 312 -20.71 -27.35 -15.21
C GLY A 312 -19.60 -28.23 -15.79
N GLY A 313 -18.33 -28.03 -15.39
CA GLY A 313 -17.18 -28.74 -15.95
C GLY A 313 -16.79 -28.35 -17.38
N ARG A 314 -17.45 -27.37 -18.00
CA ARG A 314 -17.13 -26.88 -19.32
C ARG A 314 -15.87 -26.02 -19.27
N THR A 315 -14.88 -26.33 -20.10
CA THR A 315 -13.71 -25.47 -20.31
C THR A 315 -14.12 -24.22 -21.11
N ALA A 316 -13.72 -23.04 -20.60
CA ALA A 316 -13.97 -21.78 -21.30
C ALA A 316 -13.22 -21.75 -22.64
N THR A 317 -13.89 -21.25 -23.67
CA THR A 317 -13.29 -21.05 -24.98
C THR A 317 -12.24 -19.93 -24.93
N SER A 318 -11.27 -19.92 -25.88
CA SER A 318 -10.27 -18.85 -25.98
C SER A 318 -10.89 -17.46 -26.10
N ARG A 319 -12.06 -17.35 -26.76
CA ARG A 319 -12.80 -16.08 -26.88
C ARG A 319 -13.41 -15.65 -25.55
N GLU A 320 -14.00 -16.57 -24.79
CA GLU A 320 -14.53 -16.28 -23.45
C GLU A 320 -13.42 -15.85 -22.51
N ILE A 321 -12.26 -16.52 -22.56
CA ILE A 321 -11.07 -16.14 -21.79
C ILE A 321 -10.62 -14.73 -22.19
N ALA A 322 -10.46 -14.45 -23.49
CA ALA A 322 -10.06 -13.13 -23.95
C ALA A 322 -11.04 -12.04 -23.47
N MET A 323 -12.34 -12.31 -23.57
CA MET A 323 -13.37 -11.38 -23.08
C MET A 323 -13.32 -11.18 -21.55
N ALA A 324 -13.01 -12.21 -20.79
CA ALA A 324 -12.88 -12.11 -19.34
C ALA A 324 -11.67 -11.24 -18.89
N TRP A 325 -10.62 -11.19 -19.72
CA TRP A 325 -9.47 -10.30 -19.49
C TRP A 325 -9.72 -8.84 -19.91
N VAL A 326 -10.70 -8.58 -20.78
CA VAL A 326 -10.98 -7.23 -21.29
C VAL A 326 -11.16 -6.18 -20.19
N PRO A 327 -11.95 -6.38 -19.11
CA PRO A 327 -12.10 -5.39 -18.05
C PRO A 327 -10.77 -5.02 -17.37
N TRP A 328 -9.91 -6.01 -17.19
CA TRP A 328 -8.61 -5.86 -16.53
C TRP A 328 -7.57 -5.21 -17.44
N ILE A 329 -7.63 -5.51 -18.75
CA ILE A 329 -6.82 -4.83 -19.75
C ILE A 329 -7.23 -3.36 -19.85
N ILE A 330 -8.54 -3.08 -19.92
CA ILE A 330 -9.07 -1.71 -19.94
C ILE A 330 -8.63 -0.96 -18.68
N LEU A 331 -8.77 -1.58 -17.51
CA LEU A 331 -8.32 -1.02 -16.25
C LEU A 331 -6.82 -0.69 -16.32
N SER A 332 -5.99 -1.64 -16.73
CA SER A 332 -4.53 -1.48 -16.80
C SER A 332 -4.13 -0.34 -17.75
N VAL A 333 -4.72 -0.30 -18.94
CA VAL A 333 -4.44 0.75 -19.93
C VAL A 333 -4.88 2.13 -19.41
N ILE A 334 -6.10 2.23 -18.89
CA ILE A 334 -6.61 3.50 -18.36
C ILE A 334 -5.76 3.97 -17.17
N VAL A 335 -5.46 3.10 -16.20
CA VAL A 335 -4.67 3.47 -15.02
C VAL A 335 -3.25 3.86 -15.43
N ALA A 336 -2.64 3.17 -16.40
CA ALA A 336 -1.34 3.56 -16.95
C ALA A 336 -1.39 4.96 -17.58
N ILE A 337 -2.42 5.28 -18.37
CA ILE A 337 -2.61 6.61 -18.97
C ILE A 337 -2.81 7.67 -17.88
N TRP A 338 -3.69 7.41 -16.92
CA TRP A 338 -4.00 8.31 -15.79
C TRP A 338 -2.78 8.61 -14.92
N GLY A 339 -1.85 7.65 -14.80
CA GLY A 339 -0.60 7.80 -14.08
C GLY A 339 0.42 8.73 -14.77
N THR A 340 0.32 8.91 -16.10
CA THR A 340 1.31 9.69 -16.85
C THR A 340 1.28 11.18 -16.52
N GLY A 341 2.46 11.81 -16.48
CA GLY A 341 2.59 13.26 -16.35
C GLY A 341 1.92 14.01 -17.49
N TRP A 342 1.98 13.46 -18.70
CA TRP A 342 1.31 14.01 -19.89
C TRP A 342 -0.21 14.13 -19.68
N PHE A 343 -0.87 13.07 -19.26
CA PHE A 343 -2.32 13.09 -19.00
C PHE A 343 -2.67 14.11 -17.90
N LYS A 344 -1.92 14.09 -16.79
CA LYS A 344 -2.12 15.03 -15.68
C LYS A 344 -1.91 16.47 -16.10
N SER A 345 -0.91 16.77 -16.90
CA SER A 345 -0.66 18.13 -17.42
C SER A 345 -1.77 18.61 -18.36
N LEU A 346 -2.43 17.70 -19.09
CA LEU A 346 -3.54 18.03 -19.96
C LEU A 346 -4.84 18.31 -19.18
N VAL A 347 -5.17 17.50 -18.18
CA VAL A 347 -6.49 17.57 -17.52
C VAL A 347 -6.49 18.45 -16.27
N ASN A 348 -5.40 18.52 -15.51
CA ASN A 348 -5.37 19.27 -14.25
C ASN A 348 -5.60 20.77 -14.39
N PRO A 349 -5.11 21.48 -15.43
CA PRO A 349 -5.39 22.89 -15.60
C PRO A 349 -6.88 23.21 -15.73
N ILE A 350 -7.67 22.25 -16.25
CA ILE A 350 -9.10 22.42 -16.51
C ILE A 350 -9.94 21.88 -15.34
N PHE A 351 -9.53 20.77 -14.74
CA PHE A 351 -10.34 19.97 -13.81
C PHE A 351 -9.77 19.90 -12.40
N THR A 352 -9.00 20.90 -11.96
CA THR A 352 -8.48 21.00 -10.60
C THR A 352 -9.09 22.18 -9.86
N TRP A 353 -9.72 21.90 -8.73
CA TRP A 353 -10.10 22.91 -7.76
C TRP A 353 -9.16 22.86 -6.58
N LYS A 354 -8.43 23.95 -6.36
CA LYS A 354 -7.57 24.10 -5.19
C LYS A 354 -8.33 24.86 -4.12
N TYR A 355 -8.48 24.22 -2.97
CA TYR A 355 -9.15 24.79 -1.82
C TYR A 355 -8.15 24.89 -0.66
N GLU A 356 -7.75 26.09 -0.34
CA GLU A 356 -6.97 26.37 0.87
C GLU A 356 -7.90 26.25 2.06
N VAL A 357 -7.57 25.33 3.00
CA VAL A 357 -8.42 25.10 4.16
C VAL A 357 -8.43 26.34 5.06
N PRO A 358 -9.58 27.05 5.16
CA PRO A 358 -9.62 28.31 5.90
C PRO A 358 -9.26 28.11 7.37
N GLY A 359 -8.35 28.95 7.89
CA GLY A 359 -7.90 28.91 9.27
C GLY A 359 -6.99 27.71 9.61
N LEU A 360 -6.52 26.94 8.60
CA LEU A 360 -5.51 25.90 8.76
C LEU A 360 -4.29 26.13 7.85
N HIS A 361 -4.56 26.55 6.59
CA HIS A 361 -3.51 26.81 5.62
C HIS A 361 -2.55 27.90 6.11
N ASN A 362 -1.25 27.54 6.21
CA ASN A 362 -0.16 28.41 6.66
C ASN A 362 -0.34 29.01 8.09
N VAL A 363 -1.19 28.42 8.92
CA VAL A 363 -1.41 28.86 10.30
C VAL A 363 -0.53 28.08 11.27
N ILE A 364 -0.25 26.82 10.97
CA ILE A 364 0.61 25.94 11.79
C ILE A 364 2.04 26.05 11.28
N MET A 365 2.95 26.32 12.21
CA MET A 365 4.38 26.47 11.91
C MET A 365 5.16 25.25 12.36
N LYS A 366 5.89 24.62 11.45
CA LYS A 366 6.98 23.71 11.80
C LYS A 366 8.16 24.53 12.30
N VAL A 367 8.77 24.06 13.37
CA VAL A 367 9.88 24.77 14.03
C VAL A 367 11.09 23.83 14.23
N PRO A 368 12.30 24.36 14.52
CA PRO A 368 13.42 23.52 14.93
C PRO A 368 13.06 22.65 16.17
N PRO A 369 13.61 21.42 16.28
CA PRO A 369 14.67 20.82 15.46
C PRO A 369 14.19 20.06 14.23
N VAL A 370 12.88 19.95 13.98
CA VAL A 370 12.30 19.20 12.87
C VAL A 370 12.63 19.83 11.51
N VAL A 371 12.74 21.14 11.49
CA VAL A 371 13.15 21.92 10.32
C VAL A 371 14.24 22.93 10.73
N ALA A 372 15.17 23.25 9.84
CA ALA A 372 16.26 24.19 10.14
C ALA A 372 15.75 25.61 10.44
N LYS A 373 14.71 26.04 9.75
CA LYS A 373 14.04 27.35 9.94
C LYS A 373 12.54 27.13 10.00
N ALA A 374 11.88 27.89 10.88
CA ALA A 374 10.42 27.84 10.96
C ALA A 374 9.77 28.15 9.60
N HIS A 375 8.85 27.31 9.19
CA HIS A 375 8.06 27.52 7.97
C HIS A 375 6.60 27.07 8.17
N PRO A 376 5.65 27.72 7.48
CA PRO A 376 4.26 27.35 7.59
C PRO A 376 3.94 26.01 6.93
N GLU A 377 3.03 25.25 7.53
CA GLU A 377 2.51 24.00 6.97
C GLU A 377 1.32 24.32 6.07
N ALA A 378 1.44 23.91 4.81
CA ALA A 378 0.37 24.13 3.83
C ALA A 378 -0.79 23.15 4.04
N ALA A 379 -2.01 23.64 3.99
CA ALA A 379 -3.24 22.83 4.00
C ALA A 379 -4.07 23.18 2.76
N VAL A 380 -3.73 22.58 1.62
CA VAL A 380 -4.39 22.80 0.33
C VAL A 380 -5.00 21.49 -0.14
N PHE A 381 -6.33 21.45 -0.21
CA PHE A 381 -7.05 20.35 -0.83
C PHE A 381 -7.14 20.57 -2.33
N ALA A 382 -6.27 19.87 -3.07
CA ALA A 382 -6.31 19.88 -4.52
C ALA A 382 -7.27 18.80 -5.02
N PHE A 383 -8.51 19.18 -5.30
CA PHE A 383 -9.52 18.27 -5.83
C PHE A 383 -9.33 18.09 -7.33
N THR A 384 -8.39 17.22 -7.69
CA THR A 384 -8.05 16.88 -9.09
C THR A 384 -8.94 15.74 -9.58
N TYR A 385 -10.25 15.93 -9.52
CA TYR A 385 -11.22 14.83 -9.66
C TYR A 385 -11.10 14.04 -10.97
N MET A 386 -10.67 14.66 -12.06
CA MET A 386 -10.50 13.97 -13.33
C MET A 386 -9.22 13.12 -13.35
N SER A 387 -8.13 13.58 -12.73
CA SER A 387 -6.85 12.87 -12.74
C SER A 387 -6.67 11.92 -11.55
N TYR A 388 -7.62 11.83 -10.63
CA TYR A 388 -7.59 10.79 -9.62
C TYR A 388 -7.64 9.41 -10.27
N THR A 389 -6.79 8.50 -9.82
CA THR A 389 -6.77 7.10 -10.30
C THR A 389 -8.15 6.46 -10.19
N GLY A 390 -8.89 6.72 -9.10
CA GLY A 390 -10.24 6.23 -8.92
C GLY A 390 -11.21 6.64 -10.03
N THR A 391 -11.05 7.83 -10.61
CA THR A 391 -11.85 8.27 -11.76
C THR A 391 -11.52 7.47 -13.01
N GLY A 392 -10.24 7.20 -13.26
CA GLY A 392 -9.83 6.29 -14.33
C GLY A 392 -10.43 4.89 -14.14
N VAL A 393 -10.41 4.38 -12.91
CA VAL A 393 -11.06 3.09 -12.57
C VAL A 393 -12.57 3.12 -12.80
N LEU A 394 -13.25 4.23 -12.47
CA LEU A 394 -14.68 4.40 -12.76
C LEU A 394 -14.96 4.34 -14.26
N PHE A 395 -14.17 5.04 -15.07
CA PHE A 395 -14.28 4.96 -16.53
C PHE A 395 -14.04 3.54 -17.02
N ALA A 396 -13.02 2.86 -16.51
CA ALA A 396 -12.77 1.45 -16.82
C ALA A 396 -13.97 0.57 -16.48
N ALA A 397 -14.59 0.77 -15.31
CA ALA A 397 -15.76 0.02 -14.87
C ALA A 397 -16.99 0.28 -15.74
N ILE A 398 -17.26 1.54 -16.10
CA ILE A 398 -18.39 1.90 -16.97
C ILE A 398 -18.19 1.31 -18.37
N ILE A 399 -17.03 1.51 -18.98
CA ILE A 399 -16.69 0.97 -20.32
C ILE A 399 -16.81 -0.56 -20.31
N SER A 400 -16.22 -1.20 -19.30
CA SER A 400 -16.30 -2.66 -19.16
C SER A 400 -17.74 -3.13 -18.94
N GLY A 401 -18.53 -2.41 -18.15
CA GLY A 401 -19.94 -2.71 -17.91
C GLY A 401 -20.77 -2.64 -19.19
N LEU A 402 -20.52 -1.65 -20.04
CA LEU A 402 -21.19 -1.53 -21.35
C LEU A 402 -20.76 -2.66 -22.29
N ILE A 403 -19.48 -3.03 -22.33
CA ILE A 403 -18.97 -4.18 -23.11
C ILE A 403 -19.60 -5.48 -22.61
N MET A 404 -19.77 -5.64 -21.30
CA MET A 404 -20.47 -6.76 -20.67
C MET A 404 -22.00 -6.73 -20.90
N ARG A 405 -22.51 -5.71 -21.59
CA ARG A 405 -23.94 -5.51 -21.90
C ARG A 405 -24.82 -5.35 -20.66
N PHE A 406 -24.35 -4.60 -19.65
CA PHE A 406 -25.21 -4.11 -18.58
C PHE A 406 -26.02 -2.93 -19.06
N SER A 407 -27.29 -2.84 -18.62
CA SER A 407 -28.08 -1.63 -18.87
C SER A 407 -27.51 -0.45 -18.02
N PRO A 408 -27.63 0.79 -18.50
CA PRO A 408 -27.19 1.96 -17.71
C PRO A 408 -27.85 2.02 -16.33
N TRP A 409 -29.14 1.65 -16.24
CA TRP A 409 -29.84 1.58 -14.96
C TRP A 409 -29.22 0.53 -14.02
N ARG A 410 -28.85 -0.65 -14.52
CA ARG A 410 -28.19 -1.67 -13.68
C ARG A 410 -26.81 -1.20 -13.21
N LEU A 411 -26.06 -0.43 -14.02
CA LEU A 411 -24.79 0.15 -13.60
C LEU A 411 -24.99 1.12 -12.44
N VAL A 412 -25.99 1.99 -12.50
CA VAL A 412 -26.30 2.94 -11.41
C VAL A 412 -26.72 2.18 -10.14
N THR A 413 -27.62 1.22 -10.24
CA THR A 413 -28.08 0.44 -9.07
C THR A 413 -26.93 -0.37 -8.45
N ALA A 414 -26.09 -1.02 -9.26
CA ALA A 414 -24.91 -1.73 -8.79
C ALA A 414 -23.89 -0.79 -8.10
N TYR A 415 -23.77 0.44 -8.58
CA TYR A 415 -22.91 1.45 -7.96
C TYR A 415 -23.42 1.86 -6.58
N ILE A 416 -24.72 2.16 -6.46
CA ILE A 416 -25.36 2.49 -5.18
C ILE A 416 -25.23 1.33 -4.19
N GLU A 417 -25.50 0.10 -4.63
CA GLU A 417 -25.30 -1.10 -3.83
C GLU A 417 -23.83 -1.21 -3.35
N THR A 418 -22.88 -0.85 -4.19
CA THR A 418 -21.44 -0.88 -3.83
C THR A 418 -21.13 0.14 -2.75
N ILE A 419 -21.64 1.36 -2.83
CA ILE A 419 -21.50 2.37 -1.77
C ILE A 419 -22.05 1.85 -0.44
N TRP A 420 -23.24 1.24 -0.46
CA TRP A 420 -23.86 0.71 0.76
C TRP A 420 -23.04 -0.40 1.40
N VAL A 421 -22.48 -1.30 0.59
CA VAL A 421 -21.58 -2.37 1.06
C VAL A 421 -20.32 -1.78 1.71
N LEU A 422 -19.74 -0.75 1.10
CA LEU A 422 -18.45 -0.19 1.51
C LEU A 422 -18.56 0.88 2.61
N ARG A 423 -19.74 1.27 3.07
CA ARG A 423 -19.93 2.40 4.00
C ARG A 423 -19.01 2.36 5.22
N TYR A 424 -18.86 1.20 5.85
CA TYR A 424 -17.98 1.06 7.03
C TYR A 424 -16.49 1.16 6.68
N SER A 425 -16.09 0.63 5.53
CA SER A 425 -14.71 0.78 5.03
C SER A 425 -14.40 2.24 4.71
N LEU A 426 -15.33 2.96 4.09
CA LEU A 426 -15.16 4.40 3.80
C LEU A 426 -15.05 5.23 5.09
N ILE A 427 -15.86 4.92 6.12
CA ILE A 427 -15.75 5.55 7.46
C ILE A 427 -14.37 5.26 8.06
N THR A 428 -13.89 4.01 7.99
CA THR A 428 -12.59 3.64 8.52
C THR A 428 -11.48 4.43 7.85
N ILE A 429 -11.47 4.48 6.53
CA ILE A 429 -10.46 5.22 5.75
C ILE A 429 -10.48 6.70 6.09
N ALA A 430 -11.66 7.31 6.13
CA ALA A 430 -11.83 8.72 6.47
C ALA A 430 -11.29 9.03 7.88
N ALA A 431 -11.62 8.19 8.87
CA ALA A 431 -11.16 8.38 10.24
C ALA A 431 -9.64 8.17 10.39
N MET A 432 -9.05 7.20 9.67
CA MET A 432 -7.61 6.93 9.71
C MET A 432 -6.80 8.05 9.05
N LEU A 433 -7.25 8.58 7.91
CA LEU A 433 -6.61 9.72 7.29
C LEU A 433 -6.76 10.98 8.15
N ALA A 434 -7.93 11.17 8.80
CA ALA A 434 -8.13 12.25 9.76
C ALA A 434 -7.13 12.14 10.93
N LEU A 435 -6.92 10.93 11.46
CA LEU A 435 -5.94 10.67 12.50
C LEU A 435 -4.52 11.03 12.03
N GLY A 436 -4.07 10.50 10.90
CA GLY A 436 -2.72 10.75 10.37
C GLY A 436 -2.47 12.23 10.06
N VAL A 437 -3.46 12.92 9.48
CA VAL A 437 -3.35 14.37 9.23
C VAL A 437 -3.30 15.14 10.55
N LEU A 438 -4.16 14.83 11.50
CA LEU A 438 -4.18 15.50 12.80
C LEU A 438 -2.85 15.33 13.55
N THR A 439 -2.30 14.10 13.63
CA THR A 439 -1.03 13.83 14.31
C THR A 439 0.15 14.54 13.65
N ARG A 440 0.14 14.62 12.31
CA ARG A 440 1.11 15.40 11.55
C ARG A 440 1.05 16.89 11.89
N TYR A 441 -0.13 17.50 11.86
CA TYR A 441 -0.30 18.93 12.13
C TYR A 441 -0.07 19.28 13.60
N ALA A 442 -0.35 18.36 14.51
CA ALA A 442 -0.11 18.55 15.96
C ALA A 442 1.38 18.40 16.37
N GLY A 443 2.27 17.90 15.48
CA GLY A 443 3.66 17.64 15.81
C GLY A 443 3.91 16.29 16.51
N VAL A 444 2.86 15.48 16.69
CA VAL A 444 2.93 14.14 17.32
C VAL A 444 3.85 13.21 16.54
N ASP A 445 3.71 13.17 15.20
CA ASP A 445 4.56 12.34 14.34
C ASP A 445 6.03 12.77 14.41
N ALA A 446 6.28 14.09 14.47
CA ALA A 446 7.61 14.64 14.59
C ALA A 446 8.27 14.29 15.92
N THR A 447 7.51 14.28 17.01
CA THR A 447 8.00 13.85 18.36
C THR A 447 8.47 12.40 18.32
N LEU A 448 7.70 11.50 17.71
CA LEU A 448 8.11 10.10 17.50
C LEU A 448 9.38 10.02 16.64
N GLY A 449 9.46 10.82 15.58
CA GLY A 449 10.64 10.90 14.71
C GLY A 449 11.92 11.32 15.44
N LEU A 450 11.83 12.36 16.27
CA LEU A 450 12.96 12.83 17.07
C LEU A 450 13.46 11.79 18.10
N ALA A 451 12.56 10.98 18.65
CA ALA A 451 12.94 9.90 19.55
C ALA A 451 13.84 8.86 18.85
N PHE A 452 13.55 8.53 17.60
CA PHE A 452 14.40 7.64 16.81
C PHE A 452 15.73 8.28 16.39
N ALA A 453 15.76 9.59 16.13
CA ALA A 453 16.99 10.30 15.76
C ALA A 453 18.05 10.30 16.87
N GLY A 454 17.64 10.21 18.14
CA GLY A 454 18.56 10.15 19.31
C GLY A 454 19.42 8.88 19.42
N THR A 455 19.37 7.96 18.46
CA THR A 455 20.05 6.64 18.54
C THR A 455 21.52 6.64 18.09
N GLY A 456 22.09 7.76 17.63
CA GLY A 456 23.52 7.93 17.31
C GLY A 456 24.02 6.98 16.22
N ILE A 457 25.07 6.20 16.51
CA ILE A 457 25.70 5.26 15.55
C ILE A 457 24.72 4.21 15.01
N LEU A 458 23.65 3.90 15.71
CA LEU A 458 22.60 2.99 15.28
C LEU A 458 21.55 3.70 14.41
N TYR A 459 21.73 5.00 14.15
CA TYR A 459 20.78 5.78 13.38
C TYR A 459 20.44 5.19 12.01
N PRO A 460 21.39 4.63 11.20
CA PRO A 460 21.02 4.03 9.92
C PRO A 460 19.99 2.91 10.05
N PHE A 461 20.05 2.14 11.13
CA PHE A 461 19.05 1.12 11.42
C PHE A 461 17.72 1.73 11.86
N PHE A 462 17.75 2.56 12.89
CA PHE A 462 16.53 3.15 13.46
C PHE A 462 15.90 4.22 12.57
N GLY A 463 16.70 4.97 11.81
CA GLY A 463 16.21 5.90 10.79
C GLY A 463 15.44 5.18 9.67
N THR A 464 15.88 3.98 9.29
CA THR A 464 15.13 3.10 8.36
C THR A 464 13.80 2.67 8.97
N LEU A 465 13.78 2.30 10.26
CA LEU A 465 12.55 1.97 10.99
C LEU A 465 11.64 3.19 11.18
N LEU A 466 12.19 4.40 11.16
CA LEU A 466 11.39 5.62 11.17
C LEU A 466 10.54 5.74 9.90
N GLY A 467 11.11 5.42 8.73
CA GLY A 467 10.36 5.32 7.49
C GLY A 467 9.26 4.27 7.56
N TRP A 468 9.59 3.07 8.09
CA TRP A 468 8.61 2.00 8.37
C TRP A 468 7.46 2.50 9.26
N LEU A 469 7.77 3.17 10.36
CA LEU A 469 6.78 3.74 11.27
C LEU A 469 5.91 4.78 10.55
N GLY A 470 6.54 5.66 9.76
CA GLY A 470 5.83 6.69 9.01
C GLY A 470 4.77 6.12 8.08
N VAL A 471 5.09 5.05 7.34
CA VAL A 471 4.11 4.38 6.47
C VAL A 471 3.06 3.62 7.27
N ALA A 472 3.46 2.94 8.34
CA ALA A 472 2.52 2.25 9.24
C ALA A 472 1.45 3.20 9.80
N LEU A 473 1.84 4.46 10.09
CA LEU A 473 0.95 5.50 10.61
C LEU A 473 0.09 6.16 9.53
N THR A 474 0.73 6.55 8.41
CA THR A 474 0.09 7.39 7.39
C THR A 474 -0.57 6.57 6.27
N GLY A 475 -0.21 5.30 6.13
CA GLY A 475 -0.63 4.44 5.02
C GLY A 475 0.01 4.81 3.67
N SER A 476 0.99 5.72 3.65
CA SER A 476 1.56 6.24 2.40
C SER A 476 3.06 6.46 2.51
N ASP A 477 3.83 5.82 1.63
CA ASP A 477 5.28 6.05 1.55
C ASP A 477 5.59 7.50 1.13
N THR A 478 4.79 8.09 0.26
CA THR A 478 4.89 9.52 -0.08
C THR A 478 4.74 10.40 1.16
N ALA A 479 3.73 10.14 2.00
CA ALA A 479 3.49 10.93 3.20
C ALA A 479 4.62 10.74 4.23
N SER A 480 5.10 9.50 4.44
CA SER A 480 6.26 9.19 5.29
C SER A 480 7.51 9.93 4.81
N ASN A 481 7.78 9.92 3.51
CA ASN A 481 8.93 10.60 2.90
C ASN A 481 8.84 12.12 3.06
N VAL A 482 7.67 12.72 2.90
CA VAL A 482 7.46 14.15 3.13
C VAL A 482 7.61 14.49 4.63
N LEU A 483 7.13 13.63 5.52
CA LEU A 483 7.19 13.86 6.96
C LEU A 483 8.62 13.76 7.50
N PHE A 484 9.34 12.70 7.15
CA PHE A 484 10.63 12.37 7.76
C PHE A 484 11.84 12.62 6.86
N GLY A 485 11.68 12.80 5.54
CA GLY A 485 12.79 12.96 4.61
C GLY A 485 13.73 14.12 4.97
N GLY A 486 13.18 15.27 5.35
CA GLY A 486 13.96 16.41 5.84
C GLY A 486 14.71 16.10 7.14
N LEU A 487 14.06 15.41 8.09
CA LEU A 487 14.68 14.96 9.33
C LEU A 487 15.81 13.96 9.05
N GLN A 488 15.60 12.99 8.16
CA GLN A 488 16.63 12.01 7.76
C GLN A 488 17.88 12.71 7.23
N LYS A 489 17.70 13.71 6.35
CA LYS A 489 18.80 14.53 5.81
C LYS A 489 19.56 15.25 6.91
N ILE A 490 18.87 16.05 7.73
CA ILE A 490 19.50 16.88 8.77
C ILE A 490 20.24 16.01 9.77
N THR A 491 19.61 14.94 10.27
CA THR A 491 20.22 14.06 11.26
C THR A 491 21.42 13.30 10.70
N SER A 492 21.35 12.83 9.44
CA SER A 492 22.49 12.15 8.81
C SER A 492 23.69 13.09 8.61
N GLU A 493 23.45 14.33 8.20
CA GLU A 493 24.50 15.35 8.08
C GLU A 493 25.16 15.65 9.44
N GLN A 494 24.39 15.75 10.51
CA GLN A 494 24.90 15.92 11.89
C GLN A 494 25.75 14.72 12.37
N LEU A 495 25.42 13.52 11.91
CA LEU A 495 26.15 12.29 12.26
C LEU A 495 27.30 11.96 11.28
N GLY A 496 27.56 12.80 10.29
CA GLY A 496 28.57 12.55 9.27
C GLY A 496 28.22 11.40 8.30
N LEU A 497 26.92 11.09 8.15
CA LEU A 497 26.41 10.06 7.25
C LEU A 497 25.94 10.68 5.93
N SER A 498 25.83 9.85 4.88
CA SER A 498 25.26 10.30 3.61
C SER A 498 23.76 10.62 3.77
N GLY A 499 23.40 11.89 3.47
CA GLY A 499 22.01 12.33 3.46
C GLY A 499 21.17 11.62 2.40
N ILE A 500 21.78 11.29 1.24
CA ILE A 500 21.13 10.53 0.17
C ILE A 500 20.81 9.11 0.63
N LEU A 501 21.76 8.44 1.32
CA LEU A 501 21.56 7.12 1.89
C LEU A 501 20.38 7.12 2.84
N MET A 502 20.35 8.03 3.82
CA MET A 502 19.35 8.03 4.87
C MET A 502 17.97 8.49 4.38
N ALA A 503 17.92 9.48 3.50
CA ALA A 503 16.67 9.87 2.84
C ALA A 503 16.07 8.71 2.04
N SER A 504 16.89 7.99 1.26
CA SER A 504 16.45 6.81 0.51
C SER A 504 16.05 5.64 1.42
N ALA A 505 16.75 5.47 2.55
CA ALA A 505 16.42 4.46 3.56
C ALA A 505 15.06 4.70 4.21
N ASN A 506 14.59 5.96 4.30
CA ASN A 506 13.24 6.26 4.75
C ASN A 506 12.19 5.60 3.88
N SER A 507 12.30 5.72 2.55
CA SER A 507 11.40 5.08 1.60
C SER A 507 11.57 3.54 1.60
N SER A 508 12.82 3.05 1.53
CA SER A 508 13.08 1.60 1.50
C SER A 508 12.65 0.87 2.78
N GLY A 509 12.74 1.52 3.94
CA GLY A 509 12.17 1.02 5.20
C GLY A 509 10.66 1.17 5.20
N GLY A 510 10.17 2.29 4.68
CA GLY A 510 8.76 2.64 4.58
C GLY A 510 7.93 1.57 3.89
N VAL A 511 8.42 1.02 2.77
CA VAL A 511 7.68 0.01 2.00
C VAL A 511 7.30 -1.22 2.83
N MET A 512 8.08 -1.58 3.85
CA MET A 512 7.77 -2.71 4.74
C MET A 512 6.65 -2.37 5.73
N GLY A 513 6.44 -1.08 6.03
CA GLY A 513 5.32 -0.57 6.83
C GLY A 513 3.97 -0.71 6.13
N LYS A 514 3.98 -0.80 4.80
CA LYS A 514 2.76 -0.95 3.97
C LYS A 514 1.95 -2.19 4.30
N MET A 515 2.57 -3.25 4.81
CA MET A 515 1.86 -4.46 5.24
C MET A 515 0.92 -4.23 6.42
N ILE A 516 1.28 -3.32 7.33
CA ILE A 516 0.59 -3.15 8.63
C ILE A 516 -0.17 -1.84 8.73
N ASP A 517 -0.11 -1.00 7.70
CA ASP A 517 -0.91 0.21 7.74
C ASP A 517 -2.40 -0.16 7.74
N ALA A 518 -3.11 0.53 8.60
CA ALA A 518 -4.50 0.22 8.86
C ALA A 518 -5.37 0.42 7.60
N GLN A 519 -4.99 1.34 6.72
CA GLN A 519 -5.68 1.59 5.46
C GLN A 519 -5.53 0.40 4.50
N SER A 520 -4.30 -0.10 4.29
CA SER A 520 -4.07 -1.26 3.41
C SER A 520 -4.73 -2.52 3.96
N ILE A 521 -4.76 -2.70 5.30
CA ILE A 521 -5.47 -3.81 5.93
C ILE A 521 -6.97 -3.72 5.66
N VAL A 522 -7.58 -2.54 5.76
CA VAL A 522 -9.01 -2.33 5.45
C VAL A 522 -9.29 -2.56 3.97
N VAL A 523 -8.41 -2.09 3.08
CA VAL A 523 -8.50 -2.37 1.64
C VAL A 523 -8.45 -3.88 1.38
N ALA A 524 -7.49 -4.58 2.00
CA ALA A 524 -7.36 -6.03 1.90
C ALA A 524 -8.61 -6.76 2.40
N SER A 525 -9.11 -6.42 3.59
CA SER A 525 -10.30 -7.03 4.17
C SER A 525 -11.54 -6.80 3.30
N THR A 526 -11.67 -5.59 2.75
CA THR A 526 -12.76 -5.23 1.85
C THR A 526 -12.73 -6.03 0.55
N ALA A 527 -11.57 -6.06 -0.10
CA ALA A 527 -11.40 -6.75 -1.38
C ALA A 527 -11.59 -8.27 -1.30
N THR A 528 -11.27 -8.85 -0.14
CA THR A 528 -11.37 -10.29 0.09
C THR A 528 -12.67 -10.72 0.79
N GLY A 529 -13.56 -9.78 1.10
CA GLY A 529 -14.79 -10.05 1.86
C GLY A 529 -14.55 -10.48 3.31
N TYR A 530 -13.36 -10.14 3.88
CA TYR A 530 -12.97 -10.53 5.24
C TYR A 530 -13.23 -9.42 6.26
N PHE A 531 -14.38 -8.78 6.14
CA PHE A 531 -14.81 -7.64 6.98
C PHE A 531 -14.87 -7.99 8.47
N GLY A 532 -14.44 -7.01 9.29
CA GLY A 532 -14.43 -7.16 10.74
C GLY A 532 -13.36 -8.12 11.27
N GLN A 533 -12.47 -8.60 10.40
CA GLN A 533 -11.38 -9.51 10.75
C GLN A 533 -9.99 -8.86 10.52
N GLU A 534 -9.94 -7.54 10.45
CA GLU A 534 -8.73 -6.75 10.20
C GLU A 534 -7.63 -7.05 11.23
N GLY A 535 -8.04 -7.33 12.48
CA GLY A 535 -7.11 -7.76 13.53
C GLY A 535 -6.42 -9.09 13.25
N LYS A 536 -7.06 -10.01 12.53
CA LYS A 536 -6.43 -11.28 12.12
C LYS A 536 -5.43 -11.05 10.99
N ILE A 537 -5.77 -10.18 10.04
CA ILE A 537 -4.86 -9.78 8.96
C ILE A 537 -3.63 -9.09 9.56
N LEU A 538 -3.82 -8.12 10.47
CA LEU A 538 -2.72 -7.45 11.15
C LEU A 538 -1.79 -8.44 11.87
N ARG A 539 -2.35 -9.37 12.66
CA ARG A 539 -1.55 -10.41 13.34
C ARG A 539 -0.76 -11.28 12.38
N PHE A 540 -1.36 -11.60 11.22
CA PHE A 540 -0.73 -12.41 10.20
C PHE A 540 0.49 -11.70 9.59
N VAL A 541 0.38 -10.40 9.27
CA VAL A 541 1.45 -9.67 8.57
C VAL A 541 2.45 -8.96 9.50
N PHE A 542 2.11 -8.74 10.76
CA PHE A 542 2.85 -7.88 11.70
C PHE A 542 4.33 -8.28 11.85
N TRP A 543 4.59 -9.54 12.18
CA TRP A 543 5.96 -10.01 12.35
C TRP A 543 6.74 -10.06 11.04
N HIS A 544 6.08 -10.33 9.92
CA HIS A 544 6.70 -10.28 8.60
C HIS A 544 7.16 -8.86 8.27
N SER A 545 6.33 -7.87 8.55
CA SER A 545 6.66 -6.44 8.36
C SER A 545 7.89 -6.02 9.19
N ILE A 546 7.90 -6.34 10.49
CA ILE A 546 9.02 -5.99 11.38
C ILE A 546 10.31 -6.67 10.93
N VAL A 547 10.28 -7.97 10.66
CA VAL A 547 11.49 -8.71 10.27
C VAL A 547 12.06 -8.16 8.97
N LEU A 548 11.21 -7.92 7.96
CA LEU A 548 11.66 -7.35 6.69
C LEU A 548 12.18 -5.91 6.86
N ALA A 549 11.53 -5.09 7.67
CA ALA A 549 12.02 -3.74 7.98
C ALA A 549 13.38 -3.77 8.69
N CYS A 550 13.58 -4.69 9.64
CA CYS A 550 14.87 -4.89 10.30
C CYS A 550 15.97 -5.37 9.32
N LEU A 551 15.62 -6.21 8.34
CA LEU A 551 16.56 -6.63 7.30
C LEU A 551 16.94 -5.44 6.39
N VAL A 552 16.00 -4.56 6.04
CA VAL A 552 16.31 -3.30 5.33
C VAL A 552 17.23 -2.43 6.16
N GLY A 553 16.90 -2.22 7.45
CA GLY A 553 17.74 -1.46 8.38
C GLY A 553 19.15 -2.06 8.53
N GLY A 554 19.26 -3.40 8.56
CA GLY A 554 20.54 -4.11 8.54
C GLY A 554 21.35 -3.84 7.25
N LEU A 555 20.69 -3.87 6.08
CA LEU A 555 21.35 -3.52 4.82
C LEU A 555 21.83 -2.06 4.82
N VAL A 556 21.02 -1.13 5.31
CA VAL A 556 21.40 0.30 5.40
C VAL A 556 22.57 0.51 6.36
N MET A 557 22.63 -0.24 7.48
CA MET A 557 23.81 -0.26 8.37
C MET A 557 25.07 -0.74 7.63
N LEU A 558 24.96 -1.81 6.83
CA LEU A 558 26.08 -2.28 6.02
C LEU A 558 26.50 -1.24 4.99
N GLN A 559 25.54 -0.58 4.32
CA GLN A 559 25.81 0.51 3.38
C GLN A 559 26.45 1.73 4.05
N ALA A 560 26.09 2.03 5.29
CA ALA A 560 26.68 3.15 6.03
C ALA A 560 28.14 2.90 6.43
N TYR A 561 28.52 1.66 6.80
CA TYR A 561 29.76 1.42 7.52
C TYR A 561 30.66 0.31 6.96
N VAL A 562 30.15 -0.58 6.11
CA VAL A 562 30.86 -1.84 5.76
C VAL A 562 31.12 -1.95 4.27
N HIS A 563 32.39 -2.04 3.86
CA HIS A 563 32.75 -2.41 2.49
C HIS A 563 32.43 -3.90 2.23
N PRO A 564 31.90 -4.31 1.06
CA PRO A 564 31.69 -3.53 -0.18
C PRO A 564 30.36 -2.74 -0.25
N PHE A 565 29.47 -2.88 0.73
CA PHE A 565 28.14 -2.24 0.68
C PHE A 565 28.22 -0.72 0.68
N SER A 566 29.20 -0.13 1.36
CA SER A 566 29.41 1.33 1.36
C SER A 566 29.76 1.88 -0.04
N ALA A 567 30.34 1.07 -0.92
CA ALA A 567 30.58 1.45 -2.32
C ALA A 567 29.28 1.54 -3.16
N MET A 568 28.16 1.05 -2.65
CA MET A 568 26.84 1.18 -3.29
C MET A 568 26.21 2.56 -3.04
N VAL A 569 26.72 3.31 -2.05
CA VAL A 569 26.14 4.62 -1.70
C VAL A 569 26.50 5.64 -2.79
N ILE A 570 25.47 6.36 -3.24
CA ILE A 570 25.65 7.44 -4.19
C ILE A 570 26.10 8.68 -3.41
N HIS A 571 27.19 9.26 -3.85
CA HIS A 571 27.65 10.55 -3.37
C HIS A 571 27.23 11.65 -4.36
N PRO A 572 26.91 12.87 -3.89
CA PRO A 572 26.50 13.99 -4.75
C PRO A 572 27.55 14.35 -5.78
#